data_8c6693c796f0fcea4c3a0a89726137f7
#
_entry.id   8c6693c796f0fcea4c3a0a89726137f7
#
_cell.length_a   1.000
_cell.length_b   1.000
_cell.length_c   1.000
_cell.angle_alpha   90.00
_cell.angle_beta   90.00
_cell.angle_gamma   90.00
#
_symmetry.space_group_name_H-M   'P 1'
#
loop_
_entity.id
_entity.type
_entity.pdbx_description
1 polymer ?
#
loop_
_entity_poly.entity_id
_entity_poly.type
_entity_poly.pdbx_seq_one_letter_code
_entity_poly.pdbx_strand_id
1 'polypeptide(L)'
;KEMAENLDRITGDYNDFWFGRDYLNELGPLKAATLMAHAFNDWNVMPEHSVRIYEALKEKKDLPLQAFFHQGGHGGPPPMKLMNRWFTRYLFGIENGVEKDPRAWIVREGKKRTEPTPYEEYPNPKASPVRLHPGKGGNEKGRLGFKRRPGQGKEKLIDNYEINGAALASQQKGENRLLYASAKLSRPVHISGTPKITIKLASSQPAVNLSVWLVSLPWKKGGRTNENLISRGWADPQNHESLRKSEPLEPGRFYKMNFDFQPDDQVIPAGQRIGLMIFSSDKDFTLWP
;
A
#
# COMPACT_ATOMS: atom_id res chain seq x y z
N LYS A 1 4.27 15.36 -23.93
CA LYS A 1 3.49 14.89 -25.09
C LYS A 1 3.41 13.38 -25.08
N GLU A 2 4.54 12.65 -25.22
CA GLU A 2 4.60 11.18 -25.23
C GLU A 2 3.93 10.51 -24.01
N MET A 3 4.18 11.02 -22.81
CA MET A 3 3.56 10.52 -21.58
C MET A 3 2.03 10.67 -21.61
N ALA A 4 1.51 11.81 -22.07
CA ALA A 4 0.08 12.03 -22.15
C ALA A 4 -0.61 11.14 -23.21
N GLU A 5 0.09 10.84 -24.29
CA GLU A 5 -0.40 9.94 -25.35
C GLU A 5 -0.47 8.48 -24.89
N ASN A 6 0.37 8.08 -23.92
CA ASN A 6 0.49 6.70 -23.43
C ASN A 6 -0.16 6.48 -22.04
N LEU A 7 -0.82 7.49 -21.47
CA LEU A 7 -1.56 7.33 -20.22
C LEU A 7 -2.73 6.36 -20.33
N ASP A 8 -3.24 6.18 -21.55
CA ASP A 8 -4.41 5.35 -21.86
C ASP A 8 -5.54 5.48 -20.81
N ARG A 9 -6.11 6.68 -20.76
CA ARG A 9 -7.17 7.01 -19.78
C ARG A 9 -8.45 6.22 -19.95
N ILE A 10 -8.61 5.51 -21.07
CA ILE A 10 -9.81 4.73 -21.40
C ILE A 10 -9.70 3.32 -20.87
N THR A 11 -8.55 2.66 -21.09
CA THR A 11 -8.35 1.27 -20.70
C THR A 11 -7.50 1.11 -19.44
N GLY A 12 -6.62 2.06 -19.15
CA GLY A 12 -5.68 1.97 -18.02
C GLY A 12 -4.63 0.86 -18.17
N ASP A 13 -4.45 0.33 -19.38
CA ASP A 13 -3.60 -0.83 -19.61
C ASP A 13 -2.11 -0.53 -19.35
N TYR A 14 -1.43 -1.49 -18.73
CA TYR A 14 0.03 -1.51 -18.60
C TYR A 14 0.65 -1.86 -19.96
N ASN A 15 0.70 -0.86 -20.85
CA ASN A 15 1.17 -0.97 -22.23
C ASN A 15 2.70 -1.01 -22.33
N ASP A 16 3.25 -1.12 -23.56
CA ASP A 16 4.69 -1.22 -23.79
C ASP A 16 5.47 0.03 -23.41
N PHE A 17 4.83 1.19 -23.41
CA PHE A 17 5.44 2.42 -22.91
C PHE A 17 5.76 2.34 -21.41
N TRP A 18 4.82 1.83 -20.61
CA TRP A 18 5.01 1.64 -19.17
C TRP A 18 5.93 0.45 -18.88
N PHE A 19 5.81 -0.64 -19.64
CA PHE A 19 6.70 -1.79 -19.52
C PHE A 19 8.17 -1.40 -19.71
N GLY A 20 8.49 -0.60 -20.73
CA GLY A 20 9.85 -0.12 -20.98
C GLY A 20 10.40 0.87 -19.93
N ARG A 21 9.55 1.31 -18.98
CA ARG A 21 9.91 2.20 -17.86
C ARG A 21 9.84 1.52 -16.50
N ASP A 22 9.43 0.27 -16.47
CA ASP A 22 9.41 -0.55 -15.26
C ASP A 22 10.76 -1.23 -15.06
N TYR A 23 11.64 -0.58 -14.33
CA TYR A 23 12.98 -1.05 -14.04
C TYR A 23 13.04 -2.37 -13.25
N LEU A 24 11.93 -2.87 -12.70
CA LEU A 24 11.85 -4.21 -12.13
C LEU A 24 12.23 -5.29 -13.14
N ASN A 25 11.92 -5.07 -14.41
CA ASN A 25 12.24 -6.00 -15.50
C ASN A 25 13.75 -6.06 -15.81
N GLU A 26 14.52 -5.08 -15.33
CA GLU A 26 15.93 -4.87 -15.73
C GLU A 26 16.91 -5.00 -14.54
N LEU A 27 16.48 -5.50 -13.41
CA LEU A 27 17.33 -5.64 -12.23
C LEU A 27 18.39 -6.75 -12.35
N GLY A 28 18.29 -7.63 -13.35
CA GLY A 28 19.23 -8.73 -13.56
C GLY A 28 20.70 -8.33 -13.53
N PRO A 29 21.16 -7.34 -14.32
CA PRO A 29 22.55 -6.93 -14.41
C PRO A 29 23.06 -6.11 -13.23
N LEU A 30 22.19 -5.64 -12.32
CA LEU A 30 22.58 -4.76 -11.21
C LEU A 30 23.58 -5.44 -10.27
N LYS A 31 24.76 -4.83 -10.11
CA LYS A 31 25.83 -5.24 -9.20
C LYS A 31 26.21 -4.16 -8.18
N ALA A 32 25.73 -2.94 -8.39
CA ALA A 32 26.07 -1.81 -7.54
C ALA A 32 25.48 -1.96 -6.12
N ALA A 33 26.26 -1.64 -5.10
CA ALA A 33 25.76 -1.54 -3.75
C ALA A 33 24.61 -0.54 -3.67
N THR A 34 23.45 -0.98 -3.16
CA THR A 34 22.21 -0.21 -3.22
C THR A 34 21.71 0.17 -1.83
N LEU A 35 21.57 1.48 -1.57
CA LEU A 35 20.87 2.02 -0.41
C LEU A 35 19.53 2.60 -0.88
N MET A 36 18.45 1.86 -0.64
CA MET A 36 17.09 2.27 -1.01
C MET A 36 16.50 3.16 0.07
N ALA A 37 15.98 4.33 -0.30
CA ALA A 37 15.33 5.23 0.63
C ALA A 37 13.95 5.66 0.13
N HIS A 38 12.91 5.55 0.97
CA HIS A 38 11.55 5.97 0.64
C HIS A 38 10.71 6.28 1.87
N ALA A 39 9.60 6.97 1.64
CA ALA A 39 8.60 7.23 2.67
C ALA A 39 7.33 6.40 2.42
N PHE A 40 6.77 5.81 3.48
CA PHE A 40 5.51 5.04 3.39
C PHE A 40 4.29 5.91 3.06
N ASN A 41 4.34 7.20 3.36
CA ASN A 41 3.28 8.16 3.03
C ASN A 41 3.65 9.08 1.85
N ASP A 42 4.49 8.60 0.96
CA ASP A 42 4.74 9.27 -0.31
C ASP A 42 3.63 8.93 -1.31
N TRP A 43 2.75 9.90 -1.55
CA TRP A 43 1.62 9.77 -2.48
C TRP A 43 1.90 10.44 -3.82
N ASN A 44 3.11 10.94 -4.02
CA ASN A 44 3.59 11.43 -5.31
C ASN A 44 4.31 10.32 -6.08
N VAL A 45 5.25 9.63 -5.40
CA VAL A 45 5.86 8.40 -5.90
C VAL A 45 5.50 7.29 -4.93
N MET A 46 4.68 6.34 -5.36
CA MET A 46 4.13 5.32 -4.48
C MET A 46 5.23 4.44 -3.87
N PRO A 47 5.16 4.13 -2.55
CA PRO A 47 6.20 3.38 -1.86
C PRO A 47 6.40 1.96 -2.39
N GLU A 48 5.40 1.39 -3.06
CA GLU A 48 5.52 0.06 -3.68
C GLU A 48 6.67 -0.01 -4.69
N HIS A 49 6.97 1.05 -5.43
CA HIS A 49 8.06 1.05 -6.40
C HIS A 49 9.39 0.70 -5.74
N SER A 50 9.73 1.36 -4.63
CA SER A 50 10.97 1.08 -3.92
C SER A 50 10.94 -0.25 -3.18
N VAL A 51 9.80 -0.62 -2.59
CA VAL A 51 9.69 -1.88 -1.86
C VAL A 51 9.79 -3.07 -2.81
N ARG A 52 9.14 -3.05 -3.97
CA ARG A 52 9.24 -4.13 -4.97
C ARG A 52 10.66 -4.28 -5.50
N ILE A 53 11.37 -3.18 -5.76
CA ILE A 53 12.78 -3.22 -6.15
C ILE A 53 13.62 -3.79 -5.01
N TYR A 54 13.43 -3.34 -3.77
CA TYR A 54 14.16 -3.84 -2.61
C TYR A 54 13.92 -5.36 -2.42
N GLU A 55 12.68 -5.83 -2.50
CA GLU A 55 12.34 -7.25 -2.39
C GLU A 55 12.99 -8.09 -3.50
N ALA A 56 12.98 -7.60 -4.73
CA ALA A 56 13.64 -8.28 -5.85
C ALA A 56 15.18 -8.33 -5.68
N LEU A 57 15.78 -7.26 -5.14
CA LEU A 57 17.22 -7.22 -4.89
C LEU A 57 17.65 -8.07 -3.70
N LYS A 58 16.78 -8.32 -2.72
CA LYS A 58 17.07 -9.22 -1.59
C LYS A 58 17.43 -10.63 -2.02
N GLU A 59 16.87 -11.09 -3.12
CA GLU A 59 17.15 -12.43 -3.68
C GLU A 59 18.58 -12.56 -4.22
N LYS A 60 19.30 -11.46 -4.43
CA LYS A 60 20.69 -11.44 -4.87
C LYS A 60 21.62 -11.54 -3.68
N LYS A 61 22.17 -12.74 -3.44
CA LYS A 61 22.96 -13.05 -2.24
C LYS A 61 24.21 -12.17 -2.05
N ASP A 62 24.85 -11.77 -3.15
CA ASP A 62 26.13 -11.05 -3.11
C ASP A 62 25.98 -9.54 -3.32
N LEU A 63 24.74 -9.04 -3.37
CA LEU A 63 24.47 -7.62 -3.56
C LEU A 63 24.41 -6.92 -2.19
N PRO A 64 25.33 -5.97 -1.91
CA PRO A 64 25.16 -5.12 -0.74
C PRO A 64 23.89 -4.30 -0.87
N LEU A 65 22.96 -4.50 0.08
CA LEU A 65 21.62 -3.91 0.04
C LEU A 65 21.24 -3.41 1.42
N GLN A 66 20.83 -2.14 1.49
CA GLN A 66 20.13 -1.58 2.66
C GLN A 66 18.91 -0.79 2.25
N ALA A 67 17.91 -0.75 3.13
CA ALA A 67 16.75 0.09 3.02
C ALA A 67 16.66 1.10 4.17
N PHE A 68 16.18 2.29 3.88
CA PHE A 68 15.80 3.30 4.86
C PHE A 68 14.38 3.77 4.54
N PHE A 69 13.42 3.38 5.36
CA PHE A 69 12.02 3.76 5.18
C PHE A 69 11.52 4.60 6.34
N HIS A 70 10.63 5.56 6.07
CA HIS A 70 10.12 6.46 7.10
C HIS A 70 8.64 6.83 6.89
N GLN A 71 8.00 7.37 7.94
CA GLN A 71 6.58 7.73 7.96
C GLN A 71 6.26 9.10 7.34
N GLY A 72 7.21 9.75 6.69
CA GLY A 72 7.01 11.04 6.03
C GLY A 72 6.31 10.94 4.68
N GLY A 73 6.17 12.07 4.02
CA GLY A 73 5.77 12.18 2.62
C GLY A 73 6.97 12.23 1.68
N HIS A 74 6.75 12.78 0.47
CA HIS A 74 7.76 12.86 -0.59
C HIS A 74 9.07 13.50 -0.10
N GLY A 75 10.18 12.83 -0.36
CA GLY A 75 11.51 13.23 0.08
C GLY A 75 11.89 12.73 1.47
N GLY A 76 13.06 13.13 1.95
CA GLY A 76 13.58 12.71 3.24
C GLY A 76 14.69 11.68 3.12
N PRO A 77 15.94 12.13 2.83
CA PRO A 77 17.09 11.23 2.71
C PRO A 77 17.40 10.54 4.04
N PRO A 78 18.11 9.41 4.00
CA PRO A 78 18.71 8.81 5.20
C PRO A 78 19.57 9.81 5.98
N PRO A 79 19.79 9.59 7.29
CA PRO A 79 20.73 10.40 8.06
C PRO A 79 22.10 10.46 7.41
N MET A 80 22.74 11.61 7.42
CA MET A 80 24.07 11.81 6.82
C MET A 80 25.09 10.77 7.30
N LYS A 81 25.04 10.37 8.58
CA LYS A 81 25.92 9.34 9.15
C LYS A 81 25.77 7.99 8.43
N LEU A 82 24.54 7.59 8.10
CA LEU A 82 24.26 6.34 7.40
C LEU A 82 24.75 6.42 5.95
N MET A 83 24.40 7.50 5.24
CA MET A 83 24.88 7.72 3.87
C MET A 83 26.40 7.78 3.79
N ASN A 84 27.04 8.51 4.70
CA ASN A 84 28.50 8.63 4.72
C ASN A 84 29.17 7.26 4.92
N ARG A 85 28.69 6.43 5.86
CA ARG A 85 29.24 5.06 6.04
C ARG A 85 29.07 4.23 4.77
N TRP A 86 27.90 4.28 4.13
CA TRP A 86 27.60 3.54 2.90
C TRP A 86 28.53 3.94 1.77
N PHE A 87 28.61 5.22 1.45
CA PHE A 87 29.45 5.72 0.35
C PHE A 87 30.95 5.58 0.64
N THR A 88 31.39 5.77 1.88
CA THR A 88 32.78 5.56 2.27
C THR A 88 33.22 4.12 2.00
N ARG A 89 32.36 3.15 2.26
CA ARG A 89 32.64 1.75 1.98
C ARG A 89 32.65 1.44 0.49
N TYR A 90 31.56 1.78 -0.20
CA TYR A 90 31.32 1.26 -1.54
C TYR A 90 31.85 2.14 -2.67
N LEU A 91 32.17 3.40 -2.41
CA LEU A 91 32.84 4.28 -3.40
C LEU A 91 34.34 4.42 -3.14
N PHE A 92 34.74 4.46 -1.88
CA PHE A 92 36.15 4.67 -1.51
C PHE A 92 36.86 3.38 -1.06
N GLY A 93 36.18 2.26 -0.91
CA GLY A 93 36.73 0.99 -0.51
C GLY A 93 37.18 0.91 0.96
N ILE A 94 36.89 1.93 1.78
CA ILE A 94 37.32 1.99 3.18
C ILE A 94 36.48 1.03 4.02
N GLU A 95 37.12 0.09 4.68
CA GLU A 95 36.45 -0.85 5.59
C GLU A 95 35.92 -0.14 6.83
N ASN A 96 34.64 -0.18 7.05
CA ASN A 96 33.96 0.47 8.17
C ASN A 96 32.88 -0.41 8.82
N GLY A 97 32.77 -1.66 8.37
CA GLY A 97 31.85 -2.65 8.93
C GLY A 97 30.38 -2.43 8.59
N VAL A 98 30.04 -1.60 7.58
CA VAL A 98 28.65 -1.36 7.18
C VAL A 98 27.96 -2.62 6.66
N GLU A 99 28.71 -3.61 6.18
CA GLU A 99 28.22 -4.92 5.74
C GLU A 99 27.56 -5.73 6.87
N LYS A 100 27.88 -5.39 8.12
CA LYS A 100 27.33 -6.03 9.32
C LYS A 100 26.12 -5.29 9.89
N ASP A 101 25.79 -4.14 9.30
CA ASP A 101 24.63 -3.35 9.71
C ASP A 101 23.32 -4.06 9.31
N PRO A 102 22.22 -3.79 10.01
CA PRO A 102 20.89 -4.27 9.62
C PRO A 102 20.54 -3.89 8.18
N ARG A 103 19.86 -4.79 7.47
CA ARG A 103 19.44 -4.52 6.08
C ARG A 103 18.34 -3.49 5.96
N ALA A 104 17.58 -3.21 7.01
CA ALA A 104 16.55 -2.19 6.97
C ALA A 104 16.57 -1.29 8.21
N TRP A 105 16.39 0.00 7.97
CA TRP A 105 16.30 1.06 8.96
C TRP A 105 14.93 1.71 8.84
N ILE A 106 14.07 1.49 9.84
CA ILE A 106 12.70 1.96 9.81
C ILE A 106 12.50 3.09 10.82
N VAL A 107 12.12 4.25 10.33
CA VAL A 107 11.69 5.36 11.21
C VAL A 107 10.26 5.11 11.66
N ARG A 108 10.12 4.83 12.94
CA ARG A 108 8.83 4.53 13.56
C ARG A 108 8.00 5.80 13.79
N GLU A 109 6.73 5.62 14.02
CA GLU A 109 5.80 6.70 14.35
C GLU A 109 6.30 7.51 15.55
N GLY A 110 6.28 8.84 15.41
CA GLY A 110 6.73 9.76 16.45
C GLY A 110 8.25 9.83 16.65
N LYS A 111 9.04 9.06 15.88
CA LYS A 111 10.49 9.13 15.91
C LYS A 111 11.03 10.14 14.90
N LYS A 112 12.22 10.67 15.20
CA LYS A 112 12.97 11.50 14.24
C LYS A 112 13.64 10.61 13.20
N ARG A 113 13.87 11.13 12.00
CA ARG A 113 14.61 10.41 10.95
C ARG A 113 16.04 10.01 11.36
N THR A 114 16.60 10.70 12.32
CA THR A 114 17.92 10.40 12.90
C THR A 114 17.90 9.24 13.91
N GLU A 115 16.71 8.71 14.22
CA GLU A 115 16.49 7.65 15.21
C GLU A 115 15.77 6.43 14.60
N PRO A 116 16.25 5.86 13.47
CA PRO A 116 15.62 4.72 12.86
C PRO A 116 15.78 3.46 13.73
N THR A 117 14.75 2.61 13.69
CA THR A 117 14.79 1.29 14.31
C THR A 117 15.44 0.30 13.35
N PRO A 118 16.45 -0.47 13.78
CA PRO A 118 17.06 -1.49 12.93
C PRO A 118 16.18 -2.74 12.83
N TYR A 119 16.04 -3.27 11.61
CA TYR A 119 15.46 -4.58 11.33
C TYR A 119 16.49 -5.41 10.56
N GLU A 120 16.49 -6.73 10.76
CA GLU A 120 17.32 -7.62 9.95
C GLU A 120 17.05 -7.43 8.46
N GLU A 121 15.76 -7.26 8.11
CA GLU A 121 15.29 -6.90 6.78
C GLU A 121 13.87 -6.32 6.83
N TYR A 122 13.38 -5.79 5.70
CA TYR A 122 11.98 -5.40 5.52
C TYR A 122 11.30 -6.40 4.56
N PRO A 123 10.03 -6.79 4.82
CA PRO A 123 9.24 -6.54 6.04
C PRO A 123 9.89 -7.11 7.30
N ASN A 124 9.46 -6.65 8.48
CA ASN A 124 9.98 -7.18 9.74
C ASN A 124 9.85 -8.71 9.78
N PRO A 125 10.96 -9.47 9.87
CA PRO A 125 10.91 -10.94 9.81
C PRO A 125 10.15 -11.59 10.97
N LYS A 126 9.85 -10.83 12.04
CA LYS A 126 8.99 -11.26 13.15
C LYS A 126 7.50 -11.10 12.85
N ALA A 127 7.12 -10.44 11.75
CA ALA A 127 5.73 -10.32 11.34
C ALA A 127 5.24 -11.65 10.72
N SER A 128 3.98 -11.99 11.01
CA SER A 128 3.33 -13.18 10.45
C SER A 128 2.06 -12.77 9.70
N PRO A 129 1.74 -13.40 8.56
CA PRO A 129 0.54 -13.12 7.82
C PRO A 129 -0.71 -13.37 8.64
N VAL A 130 -1.63 -12.41 8.65
CA VAL A 130 -2.93 -12.51 9.32
C VAL A 130 -4.02 -12.29 8.28
N ARG A 131 -4.99 -13.22 8.22
CA ARG A 131 -6.15 -13.10 7.34
C ARG A 131 -7.36 -12.59 8.10
N LEU A 132 -7.96 -11.50 7.59
CA LEU A 132 -9.18 -10.92 8.11
C LEU A 132 -10.32 -11.12 7.11
N HIS A 133 -11.53 -11.31 7.62
CA HIS A 133 -12.74 -11.53 6.82
C HIS A 133 -13.80 -10.49 7.20
N PRO A 134 -14.33 -9.73 6.21
CA PRO A 134 -15.45 -8.83 6.46
C PRO A 134 -16.74 -9.64 6.76
N GLY A 135 -17.58 -9.07 7.60
CA GLY A 135 -18.94 -9.55 7.87
C GLY A 135 -19.98 -8.58 7.33
N LYS A 136 -21.26 -8.77 7.65
CA LYS A 136 -22.37 -7.90 7.19
C LYS A 136 -22.29 -6.50 7.77
N GLY A 137 -22.95 -5.53 7.11
CA GLY A 137 -23.24 -4.20 7.63
C GLY A 137 -22.23 -3.14 7.21
N GLY A 138 -21.56 -3.33 6.06
CA GLY A 138 -20.55 -2.40 5.58
C GLY A 138 -21.04 -0.96 5.35
N ASN A 139 -22.32 -0.75 5.00
CA ASN A 139 -22.88 0.59 4.85
C ASN A 139 -22.94 1.38 6.16
N GLU A 140 -22.94 0.71 7.30
CA GLU A 140 -22.76 1.33 8.61
C GLU A 140 -21.32 1.11 9.10
N LYS A 141 -21.10 0.06 9.88
CA LYS A 141 -19.80 -0.44 10.27
C LYS A 141 -19.87 -1.95 10.50
N GLY A 142 -19.60 -2.70 9.45
CA GLY A 142 -19.55 -4.15 9.47
C GLY A 142 -18.40 -4.66 10.34
N ARG A 143 -18.41 -5.94 10.62
CA ARG A 143 -17.35 -6.59 11.38
C ARG A 143 -16.19 -6.98 10.46
N LEU A 144 -14.96 -6.80 10.94
CA LEU A 144 -13.75 -7.38 10.39
C LEU A 144 -13.17 -8.38 11.41
N GLY A 145 -13.00 -9.64 11.05
CA GLY A 145 -12.58 -10.67 11.99
C GLY A 145 -11.78 -11.82 11.40
N PHE A 146 -11.18 -12.64 12.26
CA PHE A 146 -10.30 -13.75 11.85
C PHE A 146 -11.05 -14.95 11.25
N LYS A 147 -12.33 -15.08 11.52
CA LYS A 147 -13.13 -16.22 11.03
C LYS A 147 -14.15 -15.74 10.01
N ARG A 148 -14.19 -16.42 8.87
CA ARG A 148 -15.27 -16.26 7.89
C ARG A 148 -16.60 -16.70 8.54
N ARG A 149 -17.62 -15.89 8.38
CA ARG A 149 -18.99 -16.22 8.81
C ARG A 149 -19.82 -16.64 7.60
N PRO A 150 -20.59 -17.71 7.69
CA PRO A 150 -21.53 -18.07 6.63
C PRO A 150 -22.64 -17.02 6.54
N GLY A 151 -23.28 -16.92 5.37
CA GLY A 151 -24.43 -16.06 5.16
C GLY A 151 -24.14 -14.55 5.16
N GLN A 152 -22.92 -14.13 4.81
CA GLN A 152 -22.61 -12.71 4.64
C GLN A 152 -23.51 -12.03 3.58
N GLY A 153 -23.79 -12.74 2.47
CA GLY A 153 -24.59 -12.22 1.38
C GLY A 153 -23.82 -11.23 0.50
N LYS A 154 -24.58 -10.47 -0.27
CA LYS A 154 -24.07 -9.39 -1.13
C LYS A 154 -24.34 -8.06 -0.44
N GLU A 155 -23.41 -7.14 -0.52
CA GLU A 155 -23.57 -5.76 -0.08
C GLU A 155 -23.31 -4.83 -1.26
N LYS A 156 -23.93 -3.65 -1.24
CA LYS A 156 -23.86 -2.68 -2.33
C LYS A 156 -23.29 -1.36 -1.81
N LEU A 157 -22.56 -0.70 -2.66
CA LEU A 157 -22.23 0.72 -2.56
C LEU A 157 -22.56 1.41 -3.88
N ILE A 158 -22.74 2.72 -3.83
CA ILE A 158 -22.96 3.59 -4.96
C ILE A 158 -21.74 4.47 -5.12
N ASP A 159 -21.14 4.49 -6.31
CA ASP A 159 -20.02 5.39 -6.57
C ASP A 159 -20.44 6.85 -6.47
N ASN A 160 -19.59 7.66 -5.86
CA ASN A 160 -19.71 9.11 -5.86
C ASN A 160 -18.29 9.71 -5.86
N TYR A 161 -17.79 10.01 -7.05
CA TYR A 161 -16.44 10.54 -7.27
C TYR A 161 -16.20 11.93 -6.66
N GLU A 162 -17.25 12.64 -6.24
CA GLU A 162 -17.12 13.95 -5.59
C GLU A 162 -16.72 13.87 -4.12
N ILE A 163 -16.90 12.68 -3.50
CA ILE A 163 -16.59 12.49 -2.08
C ILE A 163 -15.20 11.86 -1.94
N ASN A 164 -14.28 12.55 -1.29
CA ASN A 164 -12.95 11.99 -1.05
C ASN A 164 -12.94 10.89 0.02
N GLY A 165 -11.90 10.04 0.00
CA GLY A 165 -11.78 8.90 0.89
C GLY A 165 -11.80 9.26 2.38
N ALA A 166 -11.23 10.41 2.78
CA ALA A 166 -11.25 10.87 4.17
C ALA A 166 -12.67 11.20 4.64
N ALA A 167 -13.47 11.84 3.80
CA ALA A 167 -14.87 12.11 4.08
C ALA A 167 -15.67 10.80 4.20
N LEU A 168 -15.47 9.84 3.28
CA LEU A 168 -16.10 8.52 3.33
C LEU A 168 -15.73 7.74 4.61
N ALA A 169 -14.45 7.75 5.01
CA ALA A 169 -13.96 7.05 6.19
C ALA A 169 -14.50 7.66 7.50
N SER A 170 -14.77 8.96 7.53
CA SER A 170 -15.29 9.67 8.71
C SER A 170 -16.80 9.47 8.93
N GLN A 171 -17.55 9.05 7.92
CA GLN A 171 -18.98 8.84 8.02
C GLN A 171 -19.32 7.63 8.89
N GLN A 172 -20.30 7.80 9.76
CA GLN A 172 -20.80 6.68 10.57
C GLN A 172 -21.64 5.70 9.75
N LYS A 173 -22.37 6.22 8.76
CA LYS A 173 -23.24 5.51 7.85
C LYS A 173 -23.18 6.15 6.48
N GLY A 174 -23.19 5.37 5.41
CA GLY A 174 -23.18 5.89 4.05
C GLY A 174 -23.35 4.79 3.00
N GLU A 175 -23.94 5.15 1.88
CA GLU A 175 -24.14 4.25 0.74
C GLU A 175 -22.97 4.25 -0.26
N ASN A 176 -22.06 5.22 -0.12
CA ASN A 176 -20.94 5.40 -1.07
C ASN A 176 -19.69 4.60 -0.67
N ARG A 177 -19.74 3.84 0.41
CA ARG A 177 -18.65 2.98 0.86
C ARG A 177 -19.16 1.79 1.66
N LEU A 178 -18.33 0.74 1.77
CA LEU A 178 -18.49 -0.32 2.76
C LEU A 178 -17.33 -0.22 3.75
N LEU A 179 -17.62 -0.15 5.05
CA LEU A 179 -16.62 -0.07 6.12
C LEU A 179 -16.79 -1.21 7.11
N TYR A 180 -15.72 -1.97 7.31
CA TYR A 180 -15.67 -3.09 8.26
C TYR A 180 -14.61 -2.80 9.31
N ALA A 181 -14.89 -3.10 10.58
CA ALA A 181 -13.97 -2.82 11.68
C ALA A 181 -13.71 -4.04 12.55
N SER A 182 -12.46 -4.21 12.97
CA SER A 182 -12.07 -5.20 13.96
C SER A 182 -12.68 -4.92 15.34
N ALA A 183 -12.56 -5.85 16.28
CA ALA A 183 -12.69 -5.52 17.70
C ALA A 183 -11.66 -4.43 18.08
N LYS A 184 -11.90 -3.72 19.19
CA LYS A 184 -10.88 -2.83 19.77
C LYS A 184 -9.63 -3.66 20.09
N LEU A 185 -8.47 -3.14 19.70
CA LEU A 185 -7.20 -3.77 20.00
C LEU A 185 -6.92 -3.67 21.51
N SER A 186 -6.70 -4.81 22.15
CA SER A 186 -6.35 -4.87 23.58
C SER A 186 -4.88 -4.49 23.84
N ARG A 187 -4.05 -4.58 22.81
CA ARG A 187 -2.64 -4.20 22.81
C ARG A 187 -2.28 -3.56 21.46
N PRO A 188 -1.19 -2.81 21.38
CA PRO A 188 -0.71 -2.30 20.09
C PRO A 188 -0.46 -3.46 19.09
N VAL A 189 -0.78 -3.22 17.83
CA VAL A 189 -0.52 -4.17 16.73
C VAL A 189 0.43 -3.51 15.75
N HIS A 190 1.55 -4.18 15.49
CA HIS A 190 2.52 -3.77 14.49
C HIS A 190 2.18 -4.43 13.16
N ILE A 191 1.94 -3.63 12.14
CA ILE A 191 1.78 -4.03 10.74
C ILE A 191 3.09 -3.75 10.04
N SER A 192 3.63 -4.71 9.30
CA SER A 192 4.85 -4.55 8.51
C SER A 192 4.74 -5.35 7.22
N GLY A 193 4.95 -4.71 6.08
CA GLY A 193 4.89 -5.33 4.76
C GLY A 193 3.73 -4.84 3.91
N THR A 194 3.44 -5.58 2.84
CA THR A 194 2.43 -5.24 1.84
C THR A 194 1.13 -5.99 2.10
N PRO A 195 0.05 -5.31 2.56
CA PRO A 195 -1.24 -5.95 2.71
C PRO A 195 -1.82 -6.37 1.35
N LYS A 196 -2.64 -7.42 1.35
CA LYS A 196 -3.26 -7.97 0.13
C LYS A 196 -4.75 -8.16 0.32
N ILE A 197 -5.51 -8.01 -0.75
CA ILE A 197 -6.95 -8.26 -0.74
C ILE A 197 -7.35 -9.24 -1.83
N THR A 198 -8.31 -10.10 -1.49
CA THR A 198 -9.10 -10.88 -2.46
C THR A 198 -10.55 -10.47 -2.29
N ILE A 199 -11.16 -9.96 -3.35
CA ILE A 199 -12.53 -9.50 -3.35
C ILE A 199 -13.27 -10.04 -4.58
N LYS A 200 -14.57 -10.32 -4.43
CA LYS A 200 -15.48 -10.55 -5.57
C LYS A 200 -16.42 -9.36 -5.66
N LEU A 201 -16.46 -8.74 -6.81
CA LEU A 201 -17.34 -7.61 -7.08
C LEU A 201 -18.11 -7.79 -8.40
N ALA A 202 -19.21 -7.11 -8.50
CA ALA A 202 -19.95 -6.91 -9.74
C ALA A 202 -20.29 -5.42 -9.87
N SER A 203 -20.30 -4.90 -11.07
CA SER A 203 -20.70 -3.54 -11.38
C SER A 203 -22.02 -3.54 -12.16
N SER A 204 -22.76 -2.44 -12.08
CA SER A 204 -23.89 -2.14 -12.99
C SER A 204 -23.43 -1.47 -14.29
N GLN A 205 -22.15 -1.10 -14.39
CA GLN A 205 -21.53 -0.44 -15.53
C GLN A 205 -20.38 -1.30 -16.09
N PRO A 206 -20.02 -1.13 -17.36
CA PRO A 206 -18.92 -1.87 -17.99
C PRO A 206 -17.54 -1.47 -17.49
N ALA A 207 -17.43 -0.33 -16.83
CA ALA A 207 -16.20 0.17 -16.21
C ALA A 207 -16.50 0.71 -14.80
N VAL A 208 -15.58 0.51 -13.87
CA VAL A 208 -15.69 0.99 -12.49
C VAL A 208 -14.31 1.03 -11.84
N ASN A 209 -14.06 2.03 -11.00
CA ASN A 209 -12.89 2.03 -10.13
C ASN A 209 -13.12 1.14 -8.90
N LEU A 210 -12.07 0.57 -8.36
CA LEU A 210 -12.07 -0.12 -7.07
C LEU A 210 -10.96 0.44 -6.19
N SER A 211 -11.35 1.04 -5.08
CA SER A 211 -10.46 1.58 -4.07
C SER A 211 -10.66 0.86 -2.75
N VAL A 212 -9.58 0.59 -2.05
CA VAL A 212 -9.58 -0.03 -0.72
C VAL A 212 -8.62 0.71 0.20
N TRP A 213 -9.08 1.03 1.41
CA TRP A 213 -8.22 1.61 2.44
C TRP A 213 -8.21 0.74 3.68
N LEU A 214 -7.04 0.53 4.25
CA LEU A 214 -6.89 0.12 5.64
C LEU A 214 -6.79 1.36 6.51
N VAL A 215 -7.62 1.44 7.53
CA VAL A 215 -7.74 2.63 8.37
C VAL A 215 -7.66 2.30 9.85
N SER A 216 -7.17 3.25 10.65
CA SER A 216 -7.23 3.20 12.10
C SER A 216 -8.48 3.93 12.59
N LEU A 217 -9.32 3.27 13.35
CA LEU A 217 -10.60 3.80 13.85
C LEU A 217 -10.63 3.90 15.39
N PRO A 218 -11.35 4.90 15.97
CA PRO A 218 -12.21 5.87 15.28
C PRO A 218 -11.42 6.87 14.44
N TRP A 219 -12.01 7.30 13.32
CA TRP A 219 -11.42 8.33 12.46
C TRP A 219 -11.33 9.65 13.21
N LYS A 220 -10.14 10.21 13.33
CA LYS A 220 -9.90 11.49 14.01
C LYS A 220 -10.25 12.64 13.08
N LYS A 221 -11.30 13.39 13.39
CA LYS A 221 -11.64 14.63 12.67
C LYS A 221 -10.52 15.65 12.87
N GLY A 222 -10.13 16.35 11.80
CA GLY A 222 -9.06 17.35 11.83
C GLY A 222 -7.65 16.77 11.93
N GLY A 223 -7.51 15.46 12.11
CA GLY A 223 -6.23 14.76 11.99
C GLY A 223 -5.77 14.68 10.52
N ARG A 224 -4.46 14.56 10.32
CA ARG A 224 -3.93 14.28 8.98
C ARG A 224 -4.42 12.92 8.51
N THR A 225 -4.64 12.77 7.21
CA THR A 225 -5.04 11.47 6.63
C THR A 225 -4.09 10.37 7.06
N ASN A 226 -2.79 10.62 7.05
CA ASN A 226 -1.75 9.66 7.46
C ASN A 226 -1.83 9.20 8.93
N GLU A 227 -2.48 9.95 9.82
CA GLU A 227 -2.70 9.54 11.21
C GLU A 227 -3.84 8.52 11.35
N ASN A 228 -4.71 8.48 10.37
CA ASN A 228 -5.91 7.64 10.33
C ASN A 228 -5.78 6.51 9.30
N LEU A 229 -4.93 6.71 8.30
CA LEU A 229 -4.71 5.79 7.21
C LEU A 229 -3.55 4.84 7.55
N ILE A 230 -3.75 3.56 7.31
CA ILE A 230 -2.71 2.54 7.42
C ILE A 230 -2.13 2.30 6.02
N SER A 231 -2.98 1.98 5.06
CA SER A 231 -2.55 1.72 3.70
C SER A 231 -3.70 1.89 2.70
N ARG A 232 -3.37 2.04 1.44
CA ARG A 232 -4.30 2.17 0.30
C ARG A 232 -4.00 1.14 -0.76
N GLY A 233 -5.03 0.76 -1.52
CA GLY A 233 -4.89 -0.05 -2.72
C GLY A 233 -5.94 0.34 -3.75
N TRP A 234 -5.59 0.23 -5.00
CA TRP A 234 -6.46 0.53 -6.13
C TRP A 234 -6.37 -0.59 -7.17
N ALA A 235 -7.45 -0.84 -7.85
CA ALA A 235 -7.48 -1.73 -8.99
C ALA A 235 -8.51 -1.25 -10.02
N ASP A 236 -8.22 -1.51 -11.28
CA ASP A 236 -9.23 -1.43 -12.33
C ASP A 236 -9.83 -2.82 -12.54
N PRO A 237 -11.11 -3.03 -12.24
CA PRO A 237 -11.76 -4.32 -12.46
C PRO A 237 -11.81 -4.77 -13.92
N GLN A 238 -11.69 -3.87 -14.88
CA GLN A 238 -11.55 -4.25 -16.29
C GLN A 238 -10.26 -5.05 -16.56
N ASN A 239 -9.22 -4.85 -15.73
CA ASN A 239 -7.96 -5.58 -15.79
C ASN A 239 -7.93 -6.83 -14.88
N HIS A 240 -9.09 -7.44 -14.58
CA HIS A 240 -9.20 -8.55 -13.62
C HIS A 240 -8.41 -9.80 -14.02
N GLU A 241 -8.16 -10.03 -15.30
CA GLU A 241 -7.35 -11.14 -15.81
C GLU A 241 -5.91 -10.73 -16.15
N SER A 242 -5.73 -9.52 -16.67
CA SER A 242 -4.43 -9.04 -17.12
C SER A 242 -4.29 -7.53 -16.95
N LEU A 243 -3.16 -7.09 -16.40
CA LEU A 243 -2.84 -5.65 -16.35
C LEU A 243 -2.56 -5.07 -17.76
N ARG A 244 -2.27 -5.93 -18.75
CA ARG A 244 -1.91 -5.52 -20.11
C ARG A 244 -3.10 -5.43 -21.06
N LYS A 245 -4.24 -5.94 -20.65
CA LYS A 245 -5.44 -5.96 -21.49
C LYS A 245 -6.68 -5.87 -20.64
N SER A 246 -7.34 -4.74 -20.73
CA SER A 246 -8.66 -4.53 -20.12
C SER A 246 -9.76 -5.18 -20.95
N GLU A 247 -10.83 -5.61 -20.27
CA GLU A 247 -12.05 -6.10 -20.88
C GLU A 247 -13.26 -5.46 -20.18
N PRO A 248 -14.23 -4.90 -20.92
CA PRO A 248 -15.42 -4.35 -20.31
C PRO A 248 -16.14 -5.37 -19.42
N LEU A 249 -16.59 -4.94 -18.25
CA LEU A 249 -17.33 -5.79 -17.34
C LEU A 249 -18.74 -6.05 -17.86
N GLU A 250 -19.24 -7.28 -17.70
CA GLU A 250 -20.63 -7.61 -17.90
C GLU A 250 -21.46 -7.14 -16.69
N PRO A 251 -22.47 -6.26 -16.86
CA PRO A 251 -23.27 -5.78 -15.74
C PRO A 251 -23.86 -6.92 -14.90
N GLY A 252 -23.62 -6.87 -13.59
CA GLY A 252 -24.14 -7.87 -12.64
C GLY A 252 -23.33 -9.17 -12.52
N ARG A 253 -22.38 -9.43 -13.41
CA ARG A 253 -21.48 -10.57 -13.31
C ARG A 253 -20.43 -10.32 -12.22
N PHE A 254 -20.11 -11.35 -11.44
CA PHE A 254 -19.09 -11.26 -10.37
C PHE A 254 -17.71 -11.65 -10.87
N TYR A 255 -16.76 -10.75 -10.70
CA TYR A 255 -15.36 -10.92 -11.00
C TYR A 255 -14.55 -11.06 -9.70
N LYS A 256 -13.48 -11.83 -9.74
CA LYS A 256 -12.55 -12.01 -8.61
C LYS A 256 -11.32 -11.14 -8.84
N MET A 257 -11.06 -10.22 -7.94
CA MET A 257 -9.87 -9.39 -7.92
C MET A 257 -8.90 -9.86 -6.83
N ASN A 258 -7.61 -9.87 -7.14
CA ASN A 258 -6.53 -10.03 -6.18
C ASN A 258 -5.51 -8.94 -6.46
N PHE A 259 -5.25 -8.09 -5.48
CA PHE A 259 -4.26 -7.03 -5.63
C PHE A 259 -3.68 -6.63 -4.28
N ASP A 260 -2.57 -5.91 -4.34
CA ASP A 260 -1.82 -5.45 -3.19
C ASP A 260 -2.25 -4.03 -2.81
N PHE A 261 -2.17 -3.72 -1.52
CA PHE A 261 -2.13 -2.35 -1.02
C PHE A 261 -0.71 -1.79 -1.13
N GLN A 262 -0.53 -0.52 -0.83
CA GLN A 262 0.79 0.04 -0.65
C GLN A 262 1.47 -0.59 0.58
N PRO A 263 2.78 -0.83 0.54
CA PRO A 263 3.53 -1.33 1.69
C PRO A 263 3.53 -0.32 2.83
N ASP A 264 3.62 -0.80 4.06
CA ASP A 264 3.70 0.04 5.25
C ASP A 264 4.44 -0.66 6.40
N ASP A 265 4.86 0.12 7.39
CA ASP A 265 5.38 -0.34 8.68
C ASP A 265 4.87 0.58 9.79
N GLN A 266 3.74 0.21 10.40
CA GLN A 266 3.02 1.07 11.32
C GLN A 266 2.55 0.34 12.57
N VAL A 267 2.59 0.99 13.72
CA VAL A 267 1.97 0.50 14.96
C VAL A 267 0.62 1.14 15.18
N ILE A 268 -0.40 0.32 15.22
CA ILE A 268 -1.76 0.73 15.59
C ILE A 268 -1.90 0.64 17.10
N PRO A 269 -2.20 1.72 17.81
CA PRO A 269 -2.27 1.74 19.27
C PRO A 269 -3.38 0.85 19.84
N ALA A 270 -3.21 0.41 21.08
CA ALA A 270 -4.29 -0.19 21.85
C ALA A 270 -5.51 0.75 21.94
N GLY A 271 -6.71 0.19 21.99
CA GLY A 271 -7.96 0.95 21.97
C GLY A 271 -8.46 1.33 20.58
N GLN A 272 -7.60 1.36 19.57
CA GLN A 272 -7.98 1.55 18.16
C GLN A 272 -8.59 0.27 17.56
N ARG A 273 -9.10 0.37 16.34
CA ARG A 273 -9.58 -0.74 15.52
C ARG A 273 -8.94 -0.66 14.15
N ILE A 274 -8.63 -1.79 13.56
CA ILE A 274 -8.26 -1.87 12.15
C ILE A 274 -9.57 -1.90 11.35
N GLY A 275 -9.72 -0.96 10.42
CA GLY A 275 -10.85 -0.88 9.49
C GLY A 275 -10.42 -1.22 8.07
N LEU A 276 -11.32 -1.88 7.33
CA LEU A 276 -11.24 -2.04 5.88
C LEU A 276 -12.39 -1.24 5.26
N MET A 277 -12.06 -0.22 4.50
CA MET A 277 -13.01 0.54 3.70
C MET A 277 -12.87 0.15 2.24
N ILE A 278 -14.01 -0.11 1.59
CA ILE A 278 -14.13 -0.44 0.17
C ILE A 278 -15.04 0.60 -0.45
N PHE A 279 -14.61 1.23 -1.52
CA PHE A 279 -15.35 2.23 -2.28
C PHE A 279 -14.92 2.20 -3.74
N SER A 280 -15.55 2.97 -4.59
CA SER A 280 -15.23 2.98 -6.01
C SER A 280 -14.17 4.05 -6.32
N SER A 281 -14.59 5.25 -6.68
CA SER A 281 -13.66 6.33 -7.05
C SER A 281 -12.97 6.94 -5.82
N ASP A 282 -11.64 6.96 -5.83
CA ASP A 282 -10.83 7.72 -4.87
C ASP A 282 -10.51 9.08 -5.49
N LYS A 283 -11.28 10.11 -5.13
CA LYS A 283 -11.27 11.45 -5.75
C LYS A 283 -9.87 12.00 -5.98
N ASP A 284 -8.95 11.74 -5.05
CA ASP A 284 -7.61 12.32 -5.06
C ASP A 284 -6.60 11.46 -5.87
N PHE A 285 -6.93 10.20 -6.20
CA PHE A 285 -5.96 9.23 -6.73
C PHE A 285 -6.43 8.43 -7.95
N THR A 286 -7.73 8.31 -8.21
CA THR A 286 -8.23 7.61 -9.39
C THR A 286 -8.67 8.58 -10.48
N LEU A 287 -8.66 8.11 -11.71
CA LEU A 287 -9.29 8.86 -12.80
C LEU A 287 -10.79 8.97 -12.55
N TRP A 288 -11.35 10.10 -12.87
CA TRP A 288 -12.79 10.30 -12.81
C TRP A 288 -13.46 9.74 -14.08
N PRO A 289 -14.63 9.14 -13.95
CA PRO A 289 -15.39 8.64 -15.09
C PRO A 289 -15.80 9.75 -16.06
#